data_41766c92c06fc1bacc7af8a21cb9b22c
#
_entry.id   41766c92c06fc1bacc7af8a21cb9b22c
#
_cell.length_a   1.000
_cell.length_b   1.000
_cell.length_c   1.000
_cell.angle_alpha   90.00
_cell.angle_beta   90.00
_cell.angle_gamma   90.00
#
_symmetry.space_group_name_H-M   'P 1'
#
loop_
_entity.id
_entity.type
_entity.pdbx_description
1 polymer ?
#
loop_
_entity_poly.entity_id
_entity_poly.type
_entity_poly.pdbx_seq_one_letter_code
_entity_poly.pdbx_strand_id
1 'polypeptide(L)'
;MLQNQKKAFDDFYKSARHNGVLSDKSSLLVHLGAAMAVGCYPCMKYYMGQVDKEGVTDEEISAVESIVMAVSAGRIREQFSEVLTGKGTCE
;
A
#
# COMPACT_ATOMS: atom_id res chain seq x y z
N MET A 1 -15.58 4.21 17.98
CA MET A 1 -14.62 5.31 17.97
C MET A 1 -15.30 6.61 18.33
N LEU A 2 -14.68 7.41 19.18
CA LEU A 2 -15.23 8.71 19.56
C LEU A 2 -15.24 9.66 18.34
N GLN A 3 -16.17 10.60 18.31
CA GLN A 3 -16.35 11.50 17.17
C GLN A 3 -15.11 12.34 16.90
N ASN A 4 -14.47 12.85 17.95
CA ASN A 4 -13.26 13.65 17.79
C ASN A 4 -12.07 12.81 17.28
N GLN A 5 -12.01 11.55 17.65
CA GLN A 5 -10.97 10.64 17.17
C GLN A 5 -11.22 10.28 15.70
N LYS A 6 -12.46 10.03 15.32
CA LYS A 6 -12.83 9.76 13.95
C LYS A 6 -12.49 10.95 13.05
N LYS A 7 -12.82 12.15 13.50
CA LYS A 7 -12.50 13.36 12.74
C LYS A 7 -10.99 13.53 12.60
N ALA A 8 -10.23 13.31 13.67
CA ALA A 8 -8.77 13.41 13.63
C ALA A 8 -8.17 12.40 12.65
N PHE A 9 -8.69 11.17 12.64
CA PHE A 9 -8.24 10.14 11.70
C PHE A 9 -8.58 10.54 10.27
N ASP A 10 -9.81 10.98 10.01
CA ASP A 10 -10.23 11.39 8.67
C ASP A 10 -9.37 12.54 8.15
N ASP A 11 -9.07 13.51 8.99
CA ASP A 11 -8.20 14.64 8.63
C ASP A 11 -6.78 14.17 8.34
N PHE A 12 -6.25 13.26 9.15
CA PHE A 12 -4.94 12.66 8.91
C PHE A 12 -4.91 11.90 7.58
N TYR A 13 -5.92 11.06 7.35
CA TYR A 13 -6.00 10.28 6.12
C TYR A 13 -6.00 11.18 4.88
N LYS A 14 -6.80 12.25 4.90
CA LYS A 14 -6.84 13.21 3.78
C LYS A 14 -5.50 13.88 3.57
N SER A 15 -4.80 14.21 4.65
CA SER A 15 -3.48 14.82 4.55
C SER A 15 -2.45 13.87 3.93
N ALA A 16 -2.57 12.58 4.19
CA ALA A 16 -1.71 11.57 3.58
C ALA A 16 -2.08 11.34 2.11
N ARG A 17 -3.39 11.20 1.82
CA ARG A 17 -3.88 10.92 0.47
C ARG A 17 -3.57 12.07 -0.50
N HIS A 18 -3.70 13.31 -0.05
CA HIS A 18 -3.46 14.51 -0.84
C HIS A 18 -2.37 15.35 -0.16
N ASN A 19 -1.15 14.78 -0.08
CA ASN A 19 -0.06 15.36 0.71
C ASN A 19 0.62 16.56 0.05
N GLY A 20 0.38 16.80 -1.24
CA GLY A 20 0.99 17.91 -1.96
C GLY A 20 2.43 17.67 -2.40
N VAL A 21 3.05 16.57 -2.00
CA VAL A 21 4.40 16.17 -2.41
C VAL A 21 4.32 15.22 -3.58
N LEU A 22 3.48 14.18 -3.47
CA LEU A 22 3.20 13.26 -4.56
C LEU A 22 2.00 13.77 -5.34
N SER A 23 1.97 13.58 -6.64
CA SER A 23 0.77 13.83 -7.44
C SER A 23 -0.37 12.94 -6.93
N ASP A 24 -1.61 13.33 -7.19
CA ASP A 24 -2.76 12.52 -6.79
C ASP A 24 -2.72 11.13 -7.43
N LYS A 25 -2.26 11.04 -8.65
CA LYS A 25 -2.08 9.75 -9.33
C LYS A 25 -1.02 8.90 -8.65
N SER A 26 0.14 9.45 -8.37
CA SER A 26 1.22 8.73 -7.67
C SER A 26 0.78 8.31 -6.28
N SER A 27 0.11 9.20 -5.55
CA SER A 27 -0.43 8.89 -4.23
C SER A 27 -1.43 7.73 -4.29
N LEU A 28 -2.32 7.72 -5.29
CA LEU A 28 -3.27 6.63 -5.48
C LEU A 28 -2.55 5.30 -5.72
N LEU A 29 -1.53 5.29 -6.56
CA LEU A 29 -0.76 4.08 -6.85
C LEU A 29 -0.05 3.54 -5.60
N VAL A 30 0.53 4.42 -4.80
CA VAL A 30 1.17 4.03 -3.54
C VAL A 30 0.14 3.49 -2.55
N HIS A 31 -1.01 4.15 -2.43
CA HIS A 31 -2.10 3.67 -1.57
C HIS A 31 -2.58 2.29 -1.99
N LEU A 32 -2.76 2.08 -3.29
CA LEU A 32 -3.19 0.77 -3.81
C LEU A 32 -2.16 -0.31 -3.48
N GLY A 33 -0.87 -0.02 -3.69
CA GLY A 33 0.19 -0.95 -3.35
C GLY A 33 0.26 -1.26 -1.86
N ALA A 34 0.10 -0.23 -1.01
CA ALA A 34 0.04 -0.41 0.43
C ALA A 34 -1.15 -1.28 0.85
N ALA A 35 -2.33 -1.06 0.23
CA ALA A 35 -3.51 -1.87 0.49
C ALA A 35 -3.28 -3.35 0.14
N MET A 36 -2.63 -3.61 -0.98
CA MET A 36 -2.25 -4.96 -1.37
C MET A 36 -1.28 -5.59 -0.36
N ALA A 37 -0.27 -4.83 0.06
CA ALA A 37 0.76 -5.32 0.96
C ALA A 37 0.21 -5.69 2.34
N VAL A 38 -0.76 -4.93 2.86
CA VAL A 38 -1.37 -5.23 4.16
C VAL A 38 -2.60 -6.13 4.06
N GLY A 39 -3.03 -6.46 2.84
CA GLY A 39 -4.17 -7.36 2.63
C GLY A 39 -5.51 -6.73 2.95
N CYS A 40 -5.67 -5.44 2.70
CA CYS A 40 -6.92 -4.73 3.00
C CYS A 40 -7.85 -4.74 1.78
N TYR A 41 -8.79 -5.69 1.72
CA TYR A 41 -9.73 -5.78 0.61
C TYR A 41 -10.62 -4.54 0.45
N PRO A 42 -11.22 -3.99 1.51
CA PRO A 42 -11.99 -2.76 1.39
C PRO A 42 -11.16 -1.59 0.85
N CYS A 43 -9.90 -1.50 1.26
CA CYS A 43 -8.99 -0.46 0.78
C CYS A 43 -8.70 -0.62 -0.71
N MET A 44 -8.39 -1.85 -1.15
CA MET A 44 -8.16 -2.14 -2.57
C MET A 44 -9.36 -1.72 -3.41
N LYS A 45 -10.56 -2.11 -2.96
CA LYS A 45 -11.80 -1.80 -3.66
C LYS A 45 -12.03 -0.28 -3.73
N TYR A 46 -11.77 0.41 -2.65
CA TYR A 46 -11.92 1.86 -2.58
C TYR A 46 -10.99 2.56 -3.57
N TYR A 47 -9.72 2.17 -3.60
CA TYR A 47 -8.74 2.78 -4.50
C TYR A 47 -9.00 2.42 -5.96
N MET A 48 -9.42 1.19 -6.25
CA MET A 48 -9.79 0.81 -7.61
C MET A 48 -10.97 1.63 -8.14
N GLY A 49 -11.84 2.11 -7.25
CA GLY A 49 -12.92 3.02 -7.63
C GLY A 49 -12.44 4.40 -8.06
N GLN A 50 -11.18 4.74 -7.86
CA GLN A 50 -10.62 6.05 -8.19
C GLN A 50 -9.68 6.03 -9.40
N VAL A 51 -9.37 4.86 -9.96
CA VAL A 51 -8.34 4.73 -11.01
C VAL A 51 -8.71 5.51 -12.27
N ASP A 52 -9.96 5.48 -12.70
CA ASP A 52 -10.40 6.19 -13.90
C ASP A 52 -10.29 7.71 -13.70
N LYS A 53 -10.71 8.19 -12.54
CA LYS A 53 -10.65 9.62 -12.21
C LYS A 53 -9.23 10.16 -12.26
N GLU A 54 -8.26 9.38 -11.79
CA GLU A 54 -6.86 9.79 -11.74
C GLU A 54 -6.07 9.42 -12.99
N GLY A 55 -6.73 8.83 -13.98
CA GLY A 55 -6.08 8.46 -15.24
C GLY A 55 -5.09 7.31 -15.08
N VAL A 56 -5.31 6.42 -14.13
CA VAL A 56 -4.47 5.24 -13.91
C VAL A 56 -4.82 4.18 -14.96
N THR A 57 -3.80 3.66 -15.63
CA THR A 57 -3.97 2.63 -16.65
C THR A 57 -3.89 1.24 -16.05
N ASP A 58 -4.40 0.24 -16.78
CA ASP A 58 -4.30 -1.15 -16.37
C ASP A 58 -2.82 -1.59 -16.25
N GLU A 59 -1.97 -1.06 -17.10
CA GLU A 59 -0.52 -1.33 -17.05
C GLU A 59 0.10 -0.82 -15.77
N GLU A 60 -0.31 0.37 -15.32
CA GLU A 60 0.17 0.94 -14.06
C GLU A 60 -0.31 0.13 -12.87
N ILE A 61 -1.55 -0.33 -12.90
CA ILE A 61 -2.09 -1.20 -11.84
C ILE A 61 -1.29 -2.51 -11.79
N SER A 62 -1.04 -3.12 -12.95
CA SER A 62 -0.26 -4.34 -13.04
C SER A 62 1.18 -4.14 -12.53
N ALA A 63 1.78 -2.99 -12.83
CA ALA A 63 3.11 -2.65 -12.34
C ALA A 63 3.12 -2.56 -10.81
N VAL A 64 2.13 -1.92 -10.20
CA VAL A 64 2.00 -1.86 -8.74
C VAL A 64 1.88 -3.26 -8.14
N GLU A 65 1.00 -4.08 -8.71
CA GLU A 65 0.82 -5.45 -8.25
C GLU A 65 2.12 -6.25 -8.30
N SER A 66 2.86 -6.14 -9.40
CA SER A 66 4.13 -6.85 -9.56
C SER A 66 5.18 -6.41 -8.54
N ILE A 67 5.22 -5.12 -8.21
CA ILE A 67 6.13 -4.59 -7.20
C ILE A 67 5.78 -5.16 -5.81
N VAL A 68 4.50 -5.18 -5.47
CA VAL A 68 4.05 -5.74 -4.19
C VAL A 68 4.42 -7.22 -4.09
N MET A 69 4.18 -7.97 -5.17
CA MET A 69 4.54 -9.38 -5.24
C MET A 69 6.05 -9.60 -5.10
N ALA A 70 6.85 -8.77 -5.78
CA ALA A 70 8.31 -8.85 -5.71
C ALA A 70 8.84 -8.58 -4.29
N VAL A 71 8.31 -7.57 -3.63
CA VAL A 71 8.69 -7.25 -2.25
C VAL A 71 8.29 -8.37 -1.30
N SER A 72 7.09 -8.92 -1.47
CA SER A 72 6.61 -10.04 -0.65
C SER A 72 7.47 -11.30 -0.84
N ALA A 73 7.82 -11.60 -2.08
CA ALA A 73 8.70 -12.74 -2.39
C ALA A 73 10.11 -12.52 -1.81
N GLY A 74 10.64 -11.31 -1.92
CA GLY A 74 11.94 -10.96 -1.36
C GLY A 74 11.98 -11.13 0.15
N ARG A 75 10.91 -10.73 0.84
CA ARG A 75 10.81 -10.91 2.28
C ARG A 75 10.87 -12.38 2.66
N ILE A 76 10.10 -13.22 1.99
CA ILE A 76 10.08 -14.67 2.25
C ILE A 76 11.47 -15.26 2.04
N ARG A 77 12.11 -14.90 0.93
CA ARG A 77 13.44 -15.39 0.60
C ARG A 77 14.48 -15.01 1.66
N GLU A 78 14.47 -13.74 2.08
CA GLU A 78 15.42 -13.27 3.09
C GLU A 78 15.17 -13.90 4.47
N GLN A 79 13.91 -13.96 4.88
CA GLN A 79 13.57 -14.57 6.17
C GLN A 79 13.92 -16.04 6.22
N PHE A 80 13.65 -16.78 5.16
CA PHE A 80 13.98 -18.21 5.11
C PHE A 80 15.49 -18.43 5.04
N SER A 81 16.21 -17.56 4.34
CA SER A 81 17.68 -17.61 4.33
C SER A 81 18.26 -17.46 5.74
N GLU A 82 17.73 -16.54 6.54
CA GLU A 82 18.14 -16.36 7.94
C GLU A 82 17.89 -17.64 8.76
N VAL A 83 16.76 -18.28 8.56
CA VAL A 83 16.43 -19.53 9.25
C VAL A 83 17.42 -20.63 8.86
N LEU A 84 17.74 -20.76 7.56
CA LEU A 84 18.65 -21.77 7.07
C LEU A 84 20.08 -21.58 7.59
N THR A 85 20.52 -20.35 7.72
CA THR A 85 21.89 -20.04 8.20
C THR A 85 22.00 -19.97 9.72
N GLY A 86 20.90 -20.05 10.43
CA GLY A 86 20.86 -19.88 11.88
C GLY A 86 21.14 -18.46 12.35
N LYS A 87 21.02 -17.45 11.46
CA LYS A 87 21.24 -16.04 11.76
C LYS A 87 19.94 -15.25 11.83
N GLY A 88 18.90 -15.90 12.32
CA GLY A 88 17.62 -15.24 12.49
C GLY A 88 17.72 -14.03 13.40
N THR A 89 16.96 -12.98 13.09
CA THR A 89 16.93 -11.73 13.86
C THR A 89 15.73 -11.65 14.79
N CYS A 90 14.92 -12.68 14.82
CA CYS A 90 13.75 -12.74 15.70
C CYS A 90 14.17 -13.01 17.12
N GLU A 91 14.14 -12.04 17.92
CA GLU A 91 14.56 -12.14 19.33
C GLU A 91 13.42 -11.80 20.26
#